data_9ca4e43c1778d48651bfdf64ce229490
#
_entry.id   9ca4e43c1778d48651bfdf64ce229490
#
_cell.length_a   1.000
_cell.length_b   1.000
_cell.length_c   1.000
_cell.angle_alpha   90.00
_cell.angle_beta   90.00
_cell.angle_gamma   90.00
#
_symmetry.space_group_name_H-M   'P 1'
#
loop_
_entity.id
_entity.type
_entity.pdbx_description
1 polymer ?
#
loop_
_entity_poly.entity_id
_entity_poly.type
_entity_poly.pdbx_seq_one_letter_code
_entity_poly.pdbx_strand_id
1 'polypeptide(L)'
;MIKKTYVIIDKEGMHARPASLLTKAAIKFPGRVELLFKGKKASLKSIIGIMGFGIKQGESFDLEIEGPNEAQLLNDLENVMFDNNLVEK
;
A
#
# COMPACT_ATOMS: atom_id res chain seq x y z
N MET A 1 10.00 11.71 6.08
CA MET A 1 9.39 10.37 6.05
C MET A 1 7.93 10.42 6.50
N ILE A 2 7.06 9.68 5.80
CA ILE A 2 5.64 9.56 6.16
C ILE A 2 5.37 8.10 6.52
N LYS A 3 4.64 7.87 7.61
CA LYS A 3 4.17 6.53 7.97
C LYS A 3 2.70 6.63 8.34
N LYS A 4 1.87 5.80 7.73
CA LYS A 4 0.43 5.88 7.95
C LYS A 4 -0.19 4.49 7.94
N THR A 5 -1.20 4.29 8.79
CA THR A 5 -1.86 2.99 8.98
C THR A 5 -3.23 2.98 8.28
N TYR A 6 -3.55 1.84 7.69
CA TYR A 6 -4.82 1.63 6.98
C TYR A 6 -5.43 0.29 7.41
N VAL A 7 -6.75 0.21 7.33
CA VAL A 7 -7.49 -1.01 7.64
C VAL A 7 -8.18 -1.50 6.36
N ILE A 8 -7.97 -2.76 6.02
CA ILE A 8 -8.57 -3.37 4.83
C ILE A 8 -10.08 -3.56 5.04
N ILE A 9 -10.87 -3.09 4.08
CA ILE A 9 -12.33 -3.31 4.06
C ILE A 9 -12.77 -4.20 2.90
N ASP A 10 -11.93 -4.39 1.90
CA ASP A 10 -12.21 -5.27 0.76
C ASP A 10 -12.35 -6.71 1.25
N LYS A 11 -13.43 -7.38 0.84
CA LYS A 11 -13.69 -8.78 1.25
C LYS A 11 -12.57 -9.74 0.84
N GLU A 12 -11.90 -9.44 -0.25
CA GLU A 12 -10.82 -10.27 -0.76
C GLU A 12 -9.44 -9.86 -0.21
N GLY A 13 -9.40 -8.84 0.63
CA GLY A 13 -8.16 -8.36 1.21
C GLY A 13 -7.22 -7.75 0.16
N MET A 14 -5.93 -7.85 0.41
CA MET A 14 -4.91 -7.34 -0.52
C MET A 14 -4.66 -8.40 -1.62
N HIS A 15 -5.61 -8.50 -2.56
CA HIS A 15 -5.49 -9.43 -3.69
C HIS A 15 -4.77 -8.78 -4.88
N ALA A 16 -4.68 -9.51 -5.98
CA ALA A 16 -3.86 -9.09 -7.14
C ALA A 16 -4.25 -7.73 -7.70
N ARG A 17 -5.53 -7.43 -7.78
CA ARG A 17 -6.00 -6.18 -8.38
C ARG A 17 -5.54 -4.94 -7.62
N PRO A 18 -5.83 -4.78 -6.32
CA PRO A 18 -5.35 -3.60 -5.59
C PRO A 18 -3.83 -3.59 -5.47
N ALA A 19 -3.19 -4.75 -5.30
CA ALA A 19 -1.73 -4.81 -5.23
C ALA A 19 -1.10 -4.28 -6.52
N SER A 20 -1.64 -4.67 -7.66
CA SER A 20 -1.17 -4.21 -8.97
C SER A 20 -1.33 -2.70 -9.14
N LEU A 21 -2.48 -2.16 -8.73
CA LEU A 21 -2.74 -0.73 -8.83
C LEU A 21 -1.80 0.09 -7.94
N LEU A 22 -1.56 -0.38 -6.72
CA LEU A 22 -0.63 0.29 -5.80
C LEU A 22 0.79 0.27 -6.35
N THR A 23 1.24 -0.88 -6.84
CA THR A 23 2.57 -1.01 -7.43
C THR A 23 2.73 -0.08 -8.63
N LYS A 24 1.71 -0.02 -9.48
CA LYS A 24 1.75 0.86 -10.65
C LYS A 24 1.90 2.32 -10.24
N ALA A 25 1.21 2.75 -9.20
CA ALA A 25 1.32 4.12 -8.69
C ALA A 25 2.68 4.40 -8.07
N ALA A 26 3.33 3.39 -7.49
CA ALA A 26 4.59 3.55 -6.76
C ALA A 26 5.85 3.34 -7.61
N ILE A 27 5.73 2.64 -8.75
CA ILE A 27 6.90 2.10 -9.46
C ILE A 27 7.92 3.15 -9.90
N LYS A 28 7.47 4.36 -10.22
CA LYS A 28 8.36 5.43 -10.69
C LYS A 28 8.84 6.34 -9.57
N PHE A 29 8.40 6.11 -8.34
CA PHE A 29 8.84 6.94 -7.22
C PHE A 29 10.33 6.75 -6.99
N PRO A 30 11.13 7.82 -6.95
CA PRO A 30 12.59 7.69 -6.84
C PRO A 30 13.08 7.36 -5.44
N GLY A 31 12.21 7.38 -4.44
CA GLY A 31 12.55 7.08 -3.06
C GLY A 31 12.10 5.69 -2.65
N ARG A 32 11.99 5.51 -1.33
CA ARG A 32 11.61 4.25 -0.71
C ARG A 32 10.12 4.28 -0.34
N VAL A 33 9.38 3.26 -0.75
CA VAL A 33 7.99 3.08 -0.33
C VAL A 33 7.78 1.61 0.02
N GLU A 34 7.39 1.37 1.27
CA GLU A 34 7.26 0.01 1.80
C GLU A 34 5.92 -0.19 2.47
N LEU A 35 5.43 -1.42 2.41
CA LEU A 35 4.26 -1.86 3.16
C LEU A 35 4.75 -2.70 4.33
N LEU A 36 4.28 -2.38 5.53
CA LEU A 36 4.64 -3.08 6.77
C LEU A 36 3.42 -3.82 7.30
N PHE A 37 3.61 -5.11 7.59
CA PHE A 37 2.54 -5.95 8.10
C PHE A 37 3.11 -6.98 9.08
N LYS A 38 2.60 -6.98 10.31
CA LYS A 38 3.00 -7.92 11.36
C LYS A 38 4.52 -8.04 11.53
N GLY A 39 5.20 -6.89 11.56
CA GLY A 39 6.64 -6.85 11.78
C GLY A 39 7.50 -7.13 10.56
N LYS A 40 6.88 -7.37 9.41
CA LYS A 40 7.59 -7.61 8.16
C LYS A 40 7.32 -6.49 7.19
N LYS A 41 8.24 -6.26 6.26
CA LYS A 41 8.05 -5.22 5.24
C LYS A 41 8.46 -5.70 3.85
N ALA A 42 7.79 -5.11 2.86
CA ALA A 42 8.11 -5.37 1.46
C ALA A 42 7.96 -4.08 0.68
N SER A 43 8.73 -3.95 -0.39
CA SER A 43 8.61 -2.79 -1.27
C SER A 43 7.24 -2.76 -1.93
N LEU A 44 6.61 -1.59 -1.94
CA LEU A 44 5.33 -1.42 -2.63
C LEU A 44 5.51 -1.54 -4.15
N LYS A 45 6.74 -1.51 -4.63
CA LYS A 45 7.06 -1.71 -6.05
C LYS A 45 7.07 -3.19 -6.46
N SER A 46 6.81 -4.10 -5.51
CA SER A 46 6.78 -5.53 -5.78
C SER A 46 5.39 -6.11 -5.50
N ILE A 47 4.67 -6.47 -6.55
CA ILE A 47 3.34 -7.09 -6.43
C ILE A 47 3.44 -8.39 -5.61
N ILE A 48 4.40 -9.23 -5.94
CA ILE A 48 4.59 -10.51 -5.26
C ILE A 48 4.89 -10.30 -3.76
N GLY A 49 5.71 -9.30 -3.45
CA GLY A 49 6.07 -9.01 -2.06
C GLY A 49 4.85 -8.65 -1.22
N ILE A 50 4.01 -7.74 -1.70
CA ILE A 50 2.85 -7.31 -0.92
C ILE A 50 1.73 -8.34 -0.90
N MET A 51 1.55 -9.09 -1.98
CA MET A 51 0.57 -10.19 -2.00
C MET A 51 0.97 -11.33 -1.07
N GLY A 52 2.27 -11.54 -0.91
CA GLY A 52 2.80 -12.61 -0.07
C GLY A 52 2.42 -12.47 1.41
N PHE A 53 2.04 -11.28 1.85
CA PHE A 53 1.59 -11.10 3.23
C PHE A 53 0.21 -11.71 3.51
N GLY A 54 -0.62 -11.85 2.50
CA GLY A 54 -1.95 -12.40 2.68
C GLY A 54 -2.85 -11.54 3.59
N ILE A 55 -2.76 -10.22 3.45
CA ILE A 55 -3.53 -9.30 4.29
C ILE A 55 -5.02 -9.45 3.99
N LYS A 56 -5.81 -9.69 5.03
CA LYS A 56 -7.24 -10.00 4.91
C LYS A 56 -8.11 -8.83 5.35
N GLN A 57 -9.39 -8.91 5.00
CA GLN A 57 -10.39 -7.95 5.47
C GLN A 57 -10.32 -7.83 7.00
N GLY A 58 -10.33 -6.60 7.50
CA GLY A 58 -10.28 -6.31 8.92
C GLY A 58 -8.87 -6.17 9.48
N GLU A 59 -7.84 -6.59 8.74
CA GLU A 59 -6.46 -6.44 9.17
C GLU A 59 -5.92 -5.08 8.76
N SER A 60 -4.93 -4.60 9.51
CA SER A 60 -4.30 -3.30 9.24
C SER A 60 -2.88 -3.48 8.72
N PHE A 61 -2.42 -2.50 7.97
CA PHE A 61 -1.04 -2.42 7.50
C PHE A 61 -0.58 -0.98 7.50
N ASP A 62 0.73 -0.77 7.48
CA ASP A 62 1.30 0.56 7.41
C ASP A 62 1.95 0.77 6.05
N LEU A 63 1.90 2.01 5.55
CA LEU A 63 2.73 2.46 4.44
C LEU A 63 3.78 3.40 4.99
N GLU A 64 5.03 3.21 4.56
CA GLU A 64 6.16 4.04 4.94
C GLU A 64 6.81 4.58 3.68
N ILE A 65 6.87 5.91 3.57
CA ILE A 65 7.34 6.59 2.36
C ILE A 65 8.45 7.56 2.72
N GLU A 66 9.55 7.49 1.98
CA GLU A 66 10.68 8.40 2.19
C GLU A 66 11.29 8.78 0.85
N GLY A 67 11.31 10.09 0.56
CA GLY A 67 11.89 10.57 -0.69
C GLY A 67 11.29 11.90 -1.13
N PRO A 68 11.72 12.40 -2.30
CA PRO A 68 11.21 13.65 -2.84
C PRO A 68 9.72 13.52 -3.20
N ASN A 69 8.94 14.54 -2.86
CA ASN A 69 7.51 14.58 -3.15
C ASN A 69 6.73 13.42 -2.52
N GLU A 70 7.14 12.98 -1.33
CA GLU A 70 6.51 11.86 -0.65
C GLU A 70 5.03 12.09 -0.35
N ALA A 71 4.64 13.34 -0.06
CA ALA A 71 3.23 13.68 0.19
C ALA A 71 2.38 13.48 -1.06
N GLN A 72 2.91 13.76 -2.24
CA GLN A 72 2.20 13.56 -3.49
C GLN A 72 1.99 12.06 -3.74
N LEU A 73 3.00 11.25 -3.48
CA LEU A 73 2.86 9.79 -3.61
C LEU A 73 1.80 9.26 -2.65
N LEU A 74 1.82 9.72 -1.40
CA LEU A 74 0.80 9.30 -0.43
C LEU A 74 -0.60 9.62 -0.94
N ASN A 75 -0.80 10.82 -1.48
CA ASN A 75 -2.08 11.21 -2.04
C ASN A 75 -2.50 10.30 -3.19
N ASP A 76 -1.57 9.99 -4.10
CA ASP A 76 -1.85 9.09 -5.22
C ASP A 76 -2.22 7.70 -4.74
N LEU A 77 -1.49 7.17 -3.75
CA LEU A 77 -1.78 5.85 -3.18
C LEU A 77 -3.14 5.83 -2.47
N GLU A 78 -3.46 6.89 -1.72
CA GLU A 78 -4.76 6.98 -1.06
C GLU A 78 -5.90 7.04 -2.06
N ASN A 79 -5.73 7.78 -3.15
CA ASN A 79 -6.74 7.82 -4.21
C ASN A 79 -7.00 6.44 -4.77
N VAL A 80 -5.94 5.67 -5.03
CA VAL A 80 -6.09 4.29 -5.51
C VAL A 80 -6.85 3.44 -4.50
N MET A 81 -6.45 3.52 -3.23
CA MET A 81 -7.06 2.69 -2.18
C MET A 81 -8.52 3.05 -1.91
N PHE A 82 -8.84 4.34 -1.87
CA PHE A 82 -10.20 4.80 -1.60
C PHE A 82 -11.12 4.57 -2.79
N ASP A 83 -10.64 4.86 -4.01
CA ASP A 83 -11.44 4.69 -5.23
C ASP A 83 -11.80 3.23 -5.48
N ASN A 84 -10.99 2.31 -4.99
CA ASN A 84 -11.22 0.87 -5.14
C ASN A 84 -11.81 0.22 -3.90
N ASN A 85 -12.20 1.01 -2.91
CA ASN A 85 -12.78 0.53 -1.66
C ASN A 85 -11.92 -0.54 -0.99
N LEU A 86 -10.61 -0.34 -1.03
CA LEU A 86 -9.66 -1.28 -0.43
C LEU A 86 -9.56 -1.08 1.07
N VAL A 87 -9.49 0.17 1.51
CA VAL A 87 -9.26 0.50 2.91
C VAL A 87 -10.33 1.47 3.42
N GLU A 88 -10.46 1.51 4.73
CA GLU A 88 -11.32 2.45 5.45
C GLU A 88 -10.84 3.88 5.18
N LYS A 89 -11.79 4.74 4.88
CA LYS A 89 -11.52 6.14 4.58
C LYS A 89 -11.31 6.97 5.83
#